data_247df74bf77db3afe32c96e530fd41ad
#
_entry.id   247df74bf77db3afe32c96e530fd41ad
#
_cell.length_a   1.000
_cell.length_b   1.000
_cell.length_c   1.000
_cell.angle_alpha   90.00
_cell.angle_beta   90.00
_cell.angle_gamma   90.00
#
_symmetry.space_group_name_H-M   'P 1'
#
loop_
_entity.id
_entity.type
_entity.pdbx_description
1 polymer ?
#
loop_
_entity_poly.entity_id
_entity_poly.type
_entity_poly.pdbx_seq_one_letter_code
_entity_poly.pdbx_strand_id
1 'polypeptide(L)'
;MNKYYEMLKNVLKNGREQRNKKGNIRYLTNEVMRMDAGDLLDIFESHGIARKKLRSELELFCRGERNTEAYREAGISWWDYCGPILVNSYPTYFEKLPRLIERINREKRNSKNYVLFLGETNVETNQAPCLSLVQFQIEDGRLLLTAYQRSSDASLGLPSDIYHLYLISRQVDLPLHSITLFLGNVHIYENNIEKTRALLNGEDGVKFELNV
;
A
#
# COMPACT_ATOMS: atom_id res chain seq x y z
N MET A 1 -12.13 15.49 -8.44
CA MET A 1 -11.13 14.66 -9.20
C MET A 1 -10.48 13.74 -8.19
N ASN A 2 -10.31 12.47 -8.54
CA ASN A 2 -9.70 11.47 -7.65
C ASN A 2 -8.26 11.85 -7.29
N LYS A 3 -7.94 11.87 -5.99
CA LYS A 3 -6.66 12.35 -5.45
C LYS A 3 -5.45 11.51 -5.90
N TYR A 4 -5.68 10.23 -6.16
CA TYR A 4 -4.65 9.35 -6.69
C TYR A 4 -4.24 9.76 -8.11
N TYR A 5 -5.19 10.05 -9.00
CA TYR A 5 -4.87 10.51 -10.37
C TYR A 5 -4.26 11.91 -10.39
N GLU A 6 -4.67 12.80 -9.47
CA GLU A 6 -4.01 14.10 -9.29
C GLU A 6 -2.53 13.90 -8.93
N MET A 7 -2.24 12.97 -8.01
CA MET A 7 -0.88 12.65 -7.60
C MET A 7 -0.06 12.05 -8.75
N LEU A 8 -0.60 11.10 -9.54
CA LEU A 8 0.08 10.58 -10.74
C LEU A 8 0.44 11.68 -11.74
N LYS A 9 -0.51 12.59 -12.01
CA LYS A 9 -0.28 13.76 -12.88
C LYS A 9 0.83 14.65 -12.31
N ASN A 10 0.86 14.85 -10.99
CA ASN A 10 1.87 15.66 -10.32
C ASN A 10 3.26 15.02 -10.45
N VAL A 11 3.40 13.71 -10.24
CA VAL A 11 4.68 13.00 -10.44
C VAL A 11 5.15 13.11 -11.89
N LEU A 12 4.27 12.91 -12.86
CA LEU A 12 4.62 13.01 -14.29
C LEU A 12 5.03 14.41 -14.71
N LYS A 13 4.41 15.45 -14.14
CA LYS A 13 4.64 16.85 -14.54
C LYS A 13 5.81 17.48 -13.81
N ASN A 14 5.88 17.28 -12.50
CA ASN A 14 6.76 18.01 -11.59
C ASN A 14 7.82 17.13 -10.91
N GLY A 15 7.77 15.81 -11.13
CA GLY A 15 8.69 14.85 -10.54
C GLY A 15 10.13 15.08 -11.02
N ARG A 16 11.08 14.95 -10.08
CA ARG A 16 12.52 14.93 -10.36
C ARG A 16 12.91 13.56 -10.91
N GLU A 17 13.96 13.52 -11.71
CA GLU A 17 14.51 12.28 -12.25
C GLU A 17 15.68 11.79 -11.38
N GLN A 18 15.71 10.50 -11.14
CA GLN A 18 16.77 9.83 -10.39
C GLN A 18 16.95 8.40 -10.92
N ARG A 19 18.20 7.93 -10.93
CA ARG A 19 18.52 6.53 -11.14
C ARG A 19 18.67 5.83 -9.78
N ASN A 20 17.98 4.72 -9.60
CA ASN A 20 18.16 3.82 -8.45
C ASN A 20 18.63 2.42 -8.92
N LYS A 21 18.75 1.47 -7.97
CA LYS A 21 19.19 0.09 -8.27
C LYS A 21 18.28 -0.65 -9.25
N LYS A 22 17.01 -0.29 -9.32
CA LYS A 22 15.97 -0.94 -10.14
C LYS A 22 15.66 -0.18 -11.44
N GLY A 23 16.31 0.93 -11.71
CA GLY A 23 16.14 1.71 -12.94
C GLY A 23 15.94 3.21 -12.71
N ASN A 24 15.57 3.92 -13.76
CA ASN A 24 15.26 5.33 -13.69
C ASN A 24 13.85 5.54 -13.15
N ILE A 25 13.70 6.53 -12.30
CA ILE A 25 12.42 6.92 -11.71
C ILE A 25 12.17 8.41 -11.89
N ARG A 26 10.91 8.78 -11.93
CA ARG A 26 10.44 10.15 -11.74
C ARG A 26 9.71 10.21 -10.40
N TYR A 27 10.09 11.11 -9.49
CA TYR A 27 9.63 11.08 -8.10
C TYR A 27 9.32 12.45 -7.52
N LEU A 28 8.46 12.44 -6.49
CA LEU A 28 8.22 13.54 -5.56
C LEU A 28 8.47 13.06 -4.12
N THR A 29 8.69 14.00 -3.22
CA THR A 29 8.90 13.72 -1.79
C THR A 29 7.87 14.45 -0.94
N ASN A 30 7.52 13.83 0.21
CA ASN A 30 6.64 14.42 1.22
C ASN A 30 5.23 14.78 0.70
N GLU A 31 4.68 13.93 -0.18
CA GLU A 31 3.32 14.07 -0.67
C GLU A 31 2.30 13.54 0.35
N VAL A 32 1.14 14.17 0.38
CA VAL A 32 0.02 13.74 1.22
C VAL A 32 -1.21 13.54 0.35
N MET A 33 -1.84 12.36 0.49
CA MET A 33 -3.03 12.00 -0.27
C MET A 33 -4.13 11.53 0.68
N ARG A 34 -5.30 12.17 0.65
CA ARG A 34 -6.48 11.75 1.39
C ARG A 34 -7.58 11.34 0.42
N MET A 35 -8.05 10.12 0.59
CA MET A 35 -9.06 9.47 -0.26
C MET A 35 -10.30 9.11 0.54
N ASP A 36 -11.45 9.28 -0.03
CA ASP A 36 -12.73 8.77 0.46
C ASP A 36 -13.11 7.45 -0.21
N ALA A 37 -14.29 6.92 0.10
CA ALA A 37 -14.75 5.64 -0.45
C ALA A 37 -14.93 5.69 -1.98
N GLY A 38 -15.32 6.84 -2.54
CA GLY A 38 -15.48 7.01 -3.99
C GLY A 38 -14.14 6.96 -4.71
N ASP A 39 -13.13 7.66 -4.20
CA ASP A 39 -11.77 7.61 -4.73
C ASP A 39 -11.21 6.18 -4.74
N LEU A 40 -11.46 5.40 -3.67
CA LEU A 40 -10.96 4.02 -3.55
C LEU A 40 -11.58 3.09 -4.59
N LEU A 41 -12.89 3.15 -4.79
CA LEU A 41 -13.58 2.30 -5.77
C LEU A 41 -13.10 2.56 -7.19
N ASP A 42 -12.95 3.84 -7.55
CA ASP A 42 -12.44 4.28 -8.84
C ASP A 42 -11.03 3.72 -9.14
N ILE A 43 -10.11 3.77 -8.15
CA ILE A 43 -8.78 3.17 -8.25
C ILE A 43 -8.89 1.65 -8.49
N PHE A 44 -9.74 0.97 -7.71
CA PHE A 44 -9.85 -0.49 -7.80
C PHE A 44 -10.46 -0.98 -9.11
N GLU A 45 -11.31 -0.20 -9.74
CA GLU A 45 -11.92 -0.54 -11.04
C GLU A 45 -10.93 -0.31 -12.19
N SER A 46 -10.23 0.81 -12.20
CA SER A 46 -9.38 1.22 -13.33
C SER A 46 -8.01 0.53 -13.35
N HIS A 47 -7.45 0.18 -12.17
CA HIS A 47 -6.08 -0.38 -12.10
C HIS A 47 -5.96 -1.88 -12.37
N GLY A 48 -7.05 -2.62 -12.48
CA GLY A 48 -7.00 -4.07 -12.69
C GLY A 48 -6.18 -4.82 -11.62
N ILE A 49 -6.16 -4.32 -10.37
CA ILE A 49 -5.41 -4.93 -9.26
C ILE A 49 -5.81 -6.38 -9.00
N ALA A 50 -4.86 -7.21 -8.64
CA ALA A 50 -5.03 -8.62 -8.37
C ALA A 50 -5.74 -8.89 -7.02
N ARG A 51 -6.98 -8.42 -6.86
CA ARG A 51 -7.75 -8.34 -5.59
C ARG A 51 -7.74 -9.66 -4.81
N LYS A 52 -7.90 -10.80 -5.50
CA LYS A 52 -7.90 -12.13 -4.84
C LYS A 52 -6.53 -12.43 -4.23
N LYS A 53 -5.46 -12.21 -4.99
CA LYS A 53 -4.08 -12.45 -4.53
C LYS A 53 -3.71 -11.51 -3.37
N LEU A 54 -4.07 -10.22 -3.45
CA LEU A 54 -3.82 -9.25 -2.38
C LEU A 54 -4.57 -9.59 -1.09
N ARG A 55 -5.79 -10.16 -1.19
CA ARG A 55 -6.51 -10.68 -0.01
C ARG A 55 -5.75 -11.85 0.61
N SER A 56 -5.34 -12.83 -0.19
CA SER A 56 -4.55 -13.97 0.30
C SER A 56 -3.21 -13.53 0.90
N GLU A 57 -2.56 -12.53 0.31
CA GLU A 57 -1.32 -11.95 0.83
C GLU A 57 -1.52 -11.35 2.23
N LEU A 58 -2.56 -10.53 2.41
CA LEU A 58 -2.87 -9.96 3.73
C LEU A 58 -3.17 -11.05 4.78
N GLU A 59 -3.89 -12.11 4.38
CA GLU A 59 -4.16 -13.25 5.26
C GLU A 59 -2.87 -13.96 5.68
N LEU A 60 -1.93 -14.19 4.75
CA LEU A 60 -0.62 -14.77 5.02
C LEU A 60 0.21 -13.86 5.96
N PHE A 61 0.22 -12.57 5.72
CA PHE A 61 0.86 -11.60 6.61
C PHE A 61 0.27 -11.66 8.03
N CYS A 62 -1.06 -11.69 8.16
CA CYS A 62 -1.72 -11.75 9.47
C CYS A 62 -1.48 -13.08 10.22
N ARG A 63 -1.15 -14.15 9.52
CA ARG A 63 -0.75 -15.44 10.09
C ARG A 63 0.74 -15.50 10.47
N GLY A 64 1.50 -14.45 10.15
CA GLY A 64 2.94 -14.43 10.35
C GLY A 64 3.72 -15.33 9.37
N GLU A 65 3.12 -15.71 8.23
CA GLU A 65 3.74 -16.61 7.27
C GLU A 65 4.94 -15.97 6.59
N ARG A 66 6.08 -16.63 6.63
CA ARG A 66 7.34 -16.16 6.04
C ARG A 66 7.88 -17.07 4.93
N ASN A 67 7.33 -18.28 4.78
CA ASN A 67 7.74 -19.18 3.71
C ASN A 67 7.17 -18.68 2.38
N THR A 68 8.04 -18.32 1.42
CA THR A 68 7.63 -17.82 0.11
C THR A 68 6.87 -18.84 -0.73
N GLU A 69 7.03 -20.14 -0.46
CA GLU A 69 6.23 -21.18 -1.13
C GLU A 69 4.73 -21.03 -0.84
N ALA A 70 4.34 -20.69 0.39
CA ALA A 70 2.94 -20.44 0.73
C ALA A 70 2.34 -19.29 -0.10
N TYR A 71 3.15 -18.27 -0.43
CA TYR A 71 2.73 -17.19 -1.33
C TYR A 71 2.58 -17.68 -2.77
N ARG A 72 3.50 -18.53 -3.26
CA ARG A 72 3.40 -19.12 -4.60
C ARG A 72 2.16 -20.01 -4.75
N GLU A 73 1.86 -20.82 -3.76
CA GLU A 73 0.63 -21.65 -3.71
C GLU A 73 -0.63 -20.79 -3.77
N ALA A 74 -0.61 -19.58 -3.19
CA ALA A 74 -1.67 -18.58 -3.31
C ALA A 74 -1.62 -17.81 -4.65
N GLY A 75 -0.71 -18.17 -5.57
CA GLY A 75 -0.52 -17.53 -6.87
C GLY A 75 0.19 -16.18 -6.81
N ILE A 76 0.93 -15.92 -5.73
CA ILE A 76 1.66 -14.67 -5.48
C ILE A 76 3.13 -14.90 -5.80
N SER A 77 3.67 -14.24 -6.82
CA SER A 77 5.06 -14.40 -7.29
C SER A 77 5.94 -13.17 -7.06
N TRP A 78 5.37 -12.04 -6.65
CA TRP A 78 6.15 -10.81 -6.48
C TRP A 78 7.08 -10.78 -5.27
N TRP A 79 7.06 -11.85 -4.43
CA TRP A 79 8.03 -12.06 -3.35
C TRP A 79 9.14 -13.07 -3.69
N ASP A 80 9.14 -13.63 -4.89
CA ASP A 80 10.10 -14.67 -5.30
C ASP A 80 11.56 -14.22 -5.21
N TYR A 81 11.82 -12.93 -5.38
CA TYR A 81 13.15 -12.34 -5.22
C TYR A 81 13.72 -12.45 -3.80
N CYS A 82 12.89 -12.74 -2.80
CA CYS A 82 13.33 -12.93 -1.42
C CYS A 82 13.99 -14.31 -1.18
N GLY A 83 13.91 -15.26 -2.15
CA GLY A 83 14.29 -16.64 -1.92
C GLY A 83 13.26 -17.41 -1.08
N PRO A 84 13.65 -18.43 -0.28
CA PRO A 84 12.68 -19.29 0.42
C PRO A 84 11.98 -18.62 1.60
N ILE A 85 12.57 -17.57 2.14
CA ILE A 85 12.06 -16.86 3.31
C ILE A 85 11.83 -15.38 2.97
N LEU A 86 10.64 -14.91 3.22
CA LEU A 86 10.31 -13.50 3.07
C LEU A 86 11.14 -12.66 4.04
N VAL A 87 12.05 -11.86 3.49
CA VAL A 87 12.94 -11.00 4.28
C VAL A 87 12.26 -9.72 4.76
N ASN A 88 11.10 -9.41 4.18
CA ASN A 88 10.29 -8.27 4.61
C ASN A 88 9.69 -8.53 6.00
N SER A 89 9.63 -7.48 6.81
CA SER A 89 9.12 -7.56 8.18
C SER A 89 7.58 -7.65 8.28
N TYR A 90 6.84 -7.50 7.18
CA TYR A 90 5.38 -7.47 7.21
C TYR A 90 4.75 -8.64 7.97
N PRO A 91 5.07 -9.92 7.73
CA PRO A 91 4.43 -11.01 8.45
C PRO A 91 4.62 -10.92 9.97
N THR A 92 5.83 -10.54 10.43
CA THR A 92 6.15 -10.42 11.85
C THR A 92 5.33 -9.35 12.57
N TYR A 93 4.94 -8.29 11.88
CA TYR A 93 4.22 -7.17 12.46
C TYR A 93 2.72 -7.22 12.19
N PHE A 94 2.30 -7.71 11.01
CA PHE A 94 0.88 -7.90 10.68
C PHE A 94 0.20 -8.98 11.51
N GLU A 95 0.92 -9.94 12.07
CA GLU A 95 0.36 -10.92 13.03
C GLU A 95 -0.30 -10.26 14.25
N LYS A 96 0.04 -9.00 14.55
CA LYS A 96 -0.54 -8.20 15.63
C LYS A 96 -1.87 -7.55 15.24
N LEU A 97 -2.14 -7.42 13.94
CA LEU A 97 -3.32 -6.72 13.42
C LEU A 97 -4.64 -7.30 13.92
N PRO A 98 -4.89 -8.63 13.92
CA PRO A 98 -6.16 -9.17 14.38
C PRO A 98 -6.49 -8.77 15.83
N ARG A 99 -5.52 -8.80 16.73
CA ARG A 99 -5.71 -8.38 18.14
C ARG A 99 -5.96 -6.88 18.27
N LEU A 100 -5.33 -6.07 17.44
CA LEU A 100 -5.57 -4.63 17.41
C LEU A 100 -6.99 -4.33 16.92
N ILE A 101 -7.45 -4.98 15.85
CA ILE A 101 -8.81 -4.86 15.32
C ILE A 101 -9.84 -5.29 16.37
N GLU A 102 -9.65 -6.44 17.01
CA GLU A 102 -10.53 -6.91 18.10
C GLU A 102 -10.65 -5.86 19.21
N ARG A 103 -9.52 -5.26 19.61
CA ARG A 103 -9.52 -4.18 20.60
C ARG A 103 -10.30 -2.96 20.13
N ILE A 104 -10.10 -2.52 18.88
CA ILE A 104 -10.80 -1.37 18.29
C ILE A 104 -12.30 -1.64 18.28
N ASN A 105 -12.73 -2.83 17.82
CA ASN A 105 -14.14 -3.22 17.71
C ASN A 105 -14.83 -3.32 19.09
N ARG A 106 -14.10 -3.73 20.12
CA ARG A 106 -14.61 -3.78 21.49
C ARG A 106 -14.73 -2.40 22.13
N GLU A 107 -13.72 -1.54 21.95
CA GLU A 107 -13.65 -0.23 22.62
C GLU A 107 -14.44 0.87 21.90
N LYS A 108 -14.42 0.88 20.57
CA LYS A 108 -15.11 1.86 19.68
C LYS A 108 -14.95 3.32 20.10
N ARG A 109 -13.81 3.66 20.68
CA ARG A 109 -13.53 5.03 21.18
C ARG A 109 -12.39 5.67 20.38
N ASN A 110 -12.34 6.99 20.35
CA ASN A 110 -11.17 7.69 19.81
C ASN A 110 -9.95 7.44 20.71
N SER A 111 -8.88 6.90 20.16
CA SER A 111 -7.64 6.65 20.86
C SER A 111 -6.45 6.89 19.93
N LYS A 112 -5.46 7.63 20.42
CA LYS A 112 -4.19 7.88 19.71
C LYS A 112 -3.29 6.63 19.69
N ASN A 113 -3.63 5.60 20.49
CA ASN A 113 -2.81 4.41 20.70
C ASN A 113 -3.15 3.23 19.78
N TYR A 114 -4.10 3.40 18.85
CA TYR A 114 -4.39 2.38 17.84
C TYR A 114 -3.42 2.54 16.67
N VAL A 115 -2.19 2.07 16.88
CA VAL A 115 -1.10 2.16 15.90
C VAL A 115 -0.50 0.79 15.68
N LEU A 116 -0.35 0.41 14.41
CA LEU A 116 0.40 -0.75 13.97
C LEU A 116 1.68 -0.27 13.29
N PHE A 117 2.83 -0.55 13.90
CA PHE A 117 4.13 -0.42 13.24
C PHE A 117 4.40 -1.67 12.41
N LEU A 118 4.90 -1.51 11.20
CA LEU A 118 5.08 -2.60 10.24
C LEU A 118 6.54 -2.99 10.04
N GLY A 119 7.39 -2.51 10.92
CA GLY A 119 8.78 -2.89 11.01
C GLY A 119 9.74 -1.72 11.07
N GLU A 120 10.98 -2.07 11.19
CA GLU A 120 12.13 -1.18 11.26
C GLU A 120 13.14 -1.53 10.16
N THR A 121 14.15 -0.70 9.97
CA THR A 121 15.22 -0.98 9.04
C THR A 121 16.03 -2.18 9.52
N ASN A 122 16.14 -3.19 8.67
CA ASN A 122 17.13 -4.25 8.90
C ASN A 122 18.51 -3.65 8.62
N VAL A 123 19.32 -3.53 9.67
CA VAL A 123 20.63 -2.86 9.62
C VAL A 123 21.63 -3.64 8.73
N GLU A 124 21.54 -4.96 8.70
CA GLU A 124 22.44 -5.81 7.93
C GLU A 124 22.15 -5.73 6.42
N THR A 125 20.87 -5.79 6.04
CA THR A 125 20.44 -5.75 4.64
C THR A 125 20.11 -4.35 4.13
N ASN A 126 20.05 -3.36 5.03
CA ASN A 126 19.59 -1.99 4.78
C ASN A 126 18.19 -1.96 4.12
N GLN A 127 17.32 -2.91 4.51
CA GLN A 127 15.95 -2.98 4.04
C GLN A 127 14.98 -2.50 5.12
N ALA A 128 13.99 -1.72 4.69
CA ALA A 128 12.88 -1.29 5.52
C ALA A 128 11.56 -1.54 4.78
N PRO A 129 10.46 -1.83 5.48
CA PRO A 129 9.15 -1.96 4.84
C PRO A 129 8.74 -0.64 4.17
N CYS A 130 8.09 -0.72 3.02
CA CYS A 130 7.59 0.49 2.33
C CYS A 130 6.47 1.14 3.12
N LEU A 131 5.44 0.38 3.49
CA LEU A 131 4.42 0.79 4.44
C LEU A 131 4.99 0.60 5.85
N SER A 132 5.20 1.69 6.58
CA SER A 132 5.96 1.69 7.84
C SER A 132 5.05 1.71 9.06
N LEU A 133 3.91 2.38 8.99
CA LEU A 133 2.91 2.39 10.07
C LEU A 133 1.50 2.63 9.54
N VAL A 134 0.51 2.15 10.30
CA VAL A 134 -0.91 2.44 10.13
C VAL A 134 -1.49 2.88 11.47
N GLN A 135 -2.15 4.03 11.50
CA GLN A 135 -2.91 4.51 12.65
C GLN A 135 -4.41 4.48 12.37
N PHE A 136 -5.16 4.01 13.35
CA PHE A 136 -6.62 3.98 13.33
C PHE A 136 -7.14 5.07 14.26
N GLN A 137 -8.02 5.91 13.76
CA GLN A 137 -8.69 6.94 14.56
C GLN A 137 -10.21 6.80 14.37
N ILE A 138 -10.96 7.12 15.40
CA ILE A 138 -12.42 7.11 15.36
C ILE A 138 -12.89 8.52 15.64
N GLU A 139 -13.64 9.08 14.71
CA GLU A 139 -14.21 10.40 14.80
C GLU A 139 -15.67 10.35 14.33
N ASP A 140 -16.59 10.86 15.10
CA ASP A 140 -18.03 10.85 14.81
C ASP A 140 -18.58 9.48 14.39
N GLY A 141 -18.11 8.41 15.06
CA GLY A 141 -18.52 7.03 14.77
C GLY A 141 -18.01 6.48 13.45
N ARG A 142 -17.02 7.10 12.84
CA ARG A 142 -16.39 6.69 11.58
C ARG A 142 -14.91 6.40 11.75
N LEU A 143 -14.42 5.48 10.96
CA LEU A 143 -13.01 5.10 10.93
C LEU A 143 -12.22 6.02 9.98
N LEU A 144 -11.12 6.57 10.48
CA LEU A 144 -10.08 7.21 9.68
C LEU A 144 -8.81 6.35 9.77
N LEU A 145 -8.24 5.99 8.62
CA LEU A 145 -6.94 5.37 8.55
C LEU A 145 -5.91 6.40 8.11
N THR A 146 -4.80 6.46 8.82
CA THR A 146 -3.62 7.23 8.43
C THR A 146 -2.44 6.29 8.31
N ALA A 147 -1.75 6.32 7.18
CA ALA A 147 -0.60 5.47 6.96
C ALA A 147 0.60 6.26 6.44
N TYR A 148 1.81 5.83 6.81
CA TYR A 148 3.05 6.37 6.30
C TYR A 148 3.77 5.34 5.44
N GLN A 149 4.07 5.72 4.21
CA GLN A 149 4.92 4.97 3.29
C GLN A 149 6.22 5.73 3.03
N ARG A 150 7.36 5.11 3.39
CA ARG A 150 8.68 5.73 3.11
C ARG A 150 8.99 5.79 1.62
N SER A 151 8.46 4.83 0.85
CA SER A 151 8.69 4.70 -0.59
C SER A 151 7.48 4.01 -1.23
N SER A 152 7.04 4.49 -2.38
CA SER A 152 5.87 3.98 -3.06
C SER A 152 6.01 4.08 -4.58
N ASP A 153 5.93 2.93 -5.26
CA ASP A 153 5.72 2.90 -6.72
C ASP A 153 4.26 3.29 -6.99
N ALA A 154 4.09 4.49 -7.50
CA ALA A 154 2.77 5.08 -7.69
C ALA A 154 1.89 4.32 -8.69
N SER A 155 2.50 3.66 -9.68
CA SER A 155 1.79 3.00 -10.76
C SER A 155 1.34 1.58 -10.42
N LEU A 156 2.10 0.86 -9.61
CA LEU A 156 1.89 -0.58 -9.35
C LEU A 156 1.72 -0.91 -7.86
N GLY A 157 2.66 -0.50 -7.02
CA GLY A 157 2.65 -0.84 -5.60
C GLY A 157 1.58 -0.08 -4.82
N LEU A 158 1.47 1.22 -5.04
CA LEU A 158 0.56 2.09 -4.28
C LEU A 158 -0.92 1.68 -4.38
N PRO A 159 -1.49 1.34 -5.56
CA PRO A 159 -2.86 0.84 -5.64
C PRO A 159 -3.09 -0.46 -4.85
N SER A 160 -2.08 -1.34 -4.81
CA SER A 160 -2.12 -2.58 -4.02
C SER A 160 -2.10 -2.30 -2.52
N ASP A 161 -1.24 -1.38 -2.07
CA ASP A 161 -1.17 -0.96 -0.67
C ASP A 161 -2.46 -0.25 -0.22
N ILE A 162 -3.04 0.59 -1.08
CA ILE A 162 -4.36 1.21 -0.83
C ILE A 162 -5.43 0.13 -0.68
N TYR A 163 -5.40 -0.91 -1.50
CA TYR A 163 -6.36 -2.03 -1.38
C TYR A 163 -6.15 -2.82 -0.08
N HIS A 164 -4.92 -3.05 0.36
CA HIS A 164 -4.66 -3.65 1.68
C HIS A 164 -5.23 -2.79 2.82
N LEU A 165 -5.01 -1.49 2.80
CA LEU A 165 -5.59 -0.57 3.80
C LEU A 165 -7.13 -0.60 3.78
N TYR A 166 -7.74 -0.69 2.60
CA TYR A 166 -9.17 -0.88 2.46
C TYR A 166 -9.63 -2.22 3.07
N LEU A 167 -8.95 -3.34 2.78
CA LEU A 167 -9.27 -4.65 3.38
C LEU A 167 -9.14 -4.62 4.91
N ILE A 168 -8.13 -3.93 5.44
CA ILE A 168 -7.94 -3.73 6.88
C ILE A 168 -9.11 -2.92 7.46
N SER A 169 -9.52 -1.84 6.80
CA SER A 169 -10.65 -1.03 7.25
C SER A 169 -11.96 -1.82 7.33
N ARG A 170 -12.14 -2.80 6.43
CA ARG A 170 -13.33 -3.67 6.39
C ARG A 170 -13.43 -4.66 7.55
N GLN A 171 -12.37 -4.83 8.33
CA GLN A 171 -12.36 -5.67 9.54
C GLN A 171 -12.78 -4.87 10.79
N VAL A 172 -12.85 -3.55 10.71
CA VAL A 172 -13.34 -2.68 11.77
C VAL A 172 -14.84 -2.48 11.62
N ASP A 173 -15.60 -2.66 12.71
CA ASP A 173 -17.07 -2.55 12.76
C ASP A 173 -17.54 -1.08 12.76
N LEU A 174 -16.92 -0.26 11.92
CA LEU A 174 -17.25 1.16 11.73
C LEU A 174 -17.15 1.53 10.26
N PRO A 175 -18.00 2.42 9.76
CA PRO A 175 -17.89 2.87 8.38
C PRO A 175 -16.58 3.64 8.16
N LEU A 176 -15.87 3.31 7.08
CA LEU A 176 -14.67 4.03 6.67
C LEU A 176 -15.03 5.45 6.23
N HIS A 177 -14.37 6.44 6.81
CA HIS A 177 -14.48 7.84 6.41
C HIS A 177 -13.42 8.18 5.35
N SER A 178 -12.16 7.90 5.65
CA SER A 178 -11.06 8.20 4.72
C SER A 178 -9.82 7.36 5.01
N ILE A 179 -8.98 7.22 3.97
CA ILE A 179 -7.60 6.76 4.07
C ILE A 179 -6.69 7.94 3.72
N THR A 180 -5.80 8.31 4.63
CA THR A 180 -4.78 9.34 4.41
C THR A 180 -3.40 8.68 4.34
N LEU A 181 -2.67 8.93 3.26
CA LEU A 181 -1.31 8.45 3.06
C LEU A 181 -0.32 9.61 3.11
N PHE A 182 0.70 9.46 3.93
CA PHE A 182 1.91 10.27 3.91
C PHE A 182 2.98 9.50 3.14
N LEU A 183 3.42 10.04 2.01
CA LEU A 183 4.34 9.41 1.07
C LEU A 183 5.70 10.10 1.14
N GLY A 184 6.67 9.47 1.81
CA GLY A 184 8.02 10.02 1.92
C GLY A 184 8.70 10.18 0.57
N ASN A 185 8.58 9.17 -0.29
CA ASN A 185 8.97 9.19 -1.69
C ASN A 185 7.91 8.47 -2.52
N VAL A 186 7.29 9.15 -3.46
CA VAL A 186 6.36 8.56 -4.42
C VAL A 186 6.95 8.69 -5.81
N HIS A 187 7.01 7.58 -6.57
CA HIS A 187 7.70 7.55 -7.84
C HIS A 187 6.99 6.69 -8.89
N ILE A 188 7.33 6.95 -10.15
CA ILE A 188 6.94 6.15 -11.31
C ILE A 188 8.23 5.72 -11.99
N TYR A 189 8.38 4.42 -12.26
CA TYR A 189 9.49 3.89 -13.04
C TYR A 189 9.35 4.26 -14.52
N GLU A 190 10.47 4.46 -15.20
CA GLU A 190 10.51 4.92 -16.59
C GLU A 190 9.70 4.02 -17.53
N ASN A 191 9.79 2.69 -17.38
CA ASN A 191 9.04 1.71 -18.17
C ASN A 191 7.52 1.75 -17.95
N ASN A 192 7.05 2.42 -16.90
CA ASN A 192 5.63 2.60 -16.58
C ASN A 192 5.10 4.00 -16.87
N ILE A 193 5.94 4.95 -17.34
CA ILE A 193 5.52 6.33 -17.60
C ILE A 193 4.43 6.39 -18.67
N GLU A 194 4.64 5.75 -19.84
CA GLU A 194 3.65 5.78 -20.93
C GLU A 194 2.36 5.04 -20.53
N LYS A 195 2.47 3.94 -19.78
CA LYS A 195 1.31 3.23 -19.24
C LYS A 195 0.52 4.08 -18.25
N THR A 196 1.22 4.88 -17.43
CA THR A 196 0.57 5.82 -16.51
C THR A 196 -0.17 6.92 -17.29
N ARG A 197 0.39 7.40 -18.40
CA ARG A 197 -0.30 8.36 -19.29
C ARG A 197 -1.54 7.75 -19.93
N ALA A 198 -1.45 6.51 -20.45
CA ALA A 198 -2.58 5.77 -20.99
C ALA A 198 -3.72 5.61 -19.97
N LEU A 199 -3.40 5.21 -18.73
CA LEU A 199 -4.36 5.16 -17.63
C LEU A 199 -5.03 6.52 -17.39
N LEU A 200 -4.25 7.59 -17.33
CA LEU A 200 -4.77 8.95 -17.09
C LEU A 200 -5.63 9.49 -18.25
N ASN A 201 -5.48 8.93 -19.44
CA ASN A 201 -6.33 9.22 -20.62
C ASN A 201 -7.59 8.35 -20.66
N GLY A 202 -7.78 7.45 -19.67
CA GLY A 202 -8.96 6.58 -19.61
C GLY A 202 -8.86 5.33 -20.50
N GLU A 203 -7.65 4.88 -20.82
CA GLU A 203 -7.45 3.65 -21.58
C GLU A 203 -7.67 2.45 -20.65
N ASP A 204 -8.51 1.50 -21.08
CA ASP A 204 -8.80 0.29 -20.34
C ASP A 204 -7.70 -0.76 -20.47
N GLY A 205 -7.57 -1.62 -19.44
CA GLY A 205 -6.70 -2.80 -19.48
C GLY A 205 -5.21 -2.50 -19.45
N VAL A 206 -4.80 -1.33 -18.99
CA VAL A 206 -3.39 -0.96 -18.84
C VAL A 206 -2.70 -1.93 -17.87
N LYS A 207 -1.59 -2.55 -18.32
CA LYS A 207 -0.79 -3.49 -17.51
C LYS A 207 0.55 -2.86 -17.16
N PHE A 208 0.79 -2.67 -15.87
CA PHE A 208 2.05 -2.18 -15.36
C PHE A 208 3.10 -3.29 -15.20
N GLU A 209 4.37 -2.92 -15.31
CA GLU A 209 5.50 -3.83 -15.20
C GLU A 209 6.15 -3.73 -13.83
N LEU A 210 6.41 -4.89 -13.21
CA LEU A 210 7.15 -4.97 -11.95
C LEU A 210 8.63 -4.71 -12.21
N ASN A 211 9.22 -3.80 -11.45
CA ASN A 211 10.66 -3.56 -11.42
C ASN A 211 11.28 -4.34 -10.26
N VAL A 212 11.96 -5.44 -10.59
CA VAL A 212 12.62 -6.36 -9.66
C VAL A 212 14.13 -6.19 -9.65
#